data_199f3e1d51945221d408aecc24f7a5c7
#
_entry.id   199f3e1d51945221d408aecc24f7a5c7
#
_cell.length_a   1.000
_cell.length_b   1.000
_cell.length_c   1.000
_cell.angle_alpha   90.00
_cell.angle_beta   90.00
_cell.angle_gamma   90.00
#
_symmetry.space_group_name_H-M   'P 1'
#
loop_
_entity.id
_entity.type
_entity.pdbx_description
1 polymer ?
#
loop_
_entity_poly.entity_id
_entity_poly.type
_entity_poly.pdbx_seq_one_letter_code
_entity_poly.pdbx_strand_id
1 'polypeptide(L)'
;MTRTRWIWLSCGLPYLLFFSWYTSFGGPLTQKEINEYLVYFDQRGIAAEQRRMLEQFMRTDTGDDFVILNVIDMYETPLQVAGVKPADSSSDVLDKYMEYMYPALFSRASHPVMMGNAANTAMELMNAPGMDHWTQGAMMRYRSRRDFFDITSNPAFSGSHDFKVAALRKTIAFPLDPWTQLGDPRLVLALLLGLLAMILSWREALRSASITDKSSA
;
A
#
# COMPACT_ATOMS: atom_id res chain seq x y z
N MET A 1 -37.72 -7.77 -12.43
CA MET A 1 -36.86 -6.65 -11.98
C MET A 1 -36.78 -5.62 -13.09
N THR A 2 -36.82 -4.33 -12.77
CA THR A 2 -36.67 -3.24 -13.76
C THR A 2 -35.24 -3.16 -14.26
N ARG A 3 -35.02 -2.64 -15.49
CA ARG A 3 -33.67 -2.43 -16.07
C ARG A 3 -32.80 -1.57 -15.16
N THR A 4 -33.38 -0.56 -14.51
CA THR A 4 -32.67 0.29 -13.54
C THR A 4 -32.07 -0.52 -12.39
N ARG A 5 -32.81 -1.51 -11.85
CA ARG A 5 -32.27 -2.37 -10.78
C ARG A 5 -31.08 -3.20 -11.25
N TRP A 6 -31.11 -3.69 -12.49
CA TRP A 6 -29.99 -4.41 -13.06
C TRP A 6 -28.75 -3.52 -13.24
N ILE A 7 -28.91 -2.25 -13.64
CA ILE A 7 -27.81 -1.27 -13.74
C ILE A 7 -27.13 -1.10 -12.38
N TRP A 8 -27.91 -0.84 -11.32
CA TRP A 8 -27.35 -0.67 -9.97
C TRP A 8 -26.69 -1.94 -9.43
N LEU A 9 -27.24 -3.11 -9.71
CA LEU A 9 -26.62 -4.38 -9.32
C LEU A 9 -25.31 -4.62 -10.08
N SER A 10 -25.26 -4.32 -11.38
CA SER A 10 -24.06 -4.48 -12.20
C SER A 10 -22.93 -3.55 -11.80
N CYS A 11 -23.22 -2.38 -11.22
CA CYS A 11 -22.22 -1.48 -10.67
C CYS A 11 -21.90 -1.80 -9.20
N GLY A 12 -22.90 -2.14 -8.40
CA GLY A 12 -22.76 -2.36 -6.96
C GLY A 12 -22.05 -3.67 -6.62
N LEU A 13 -22.31 -4.76 -7.35
CA LEU A 13 -21.67 -6.05 -7.08
C LEU A 13 -20.14 -6.01 -7.28
N PRO A 14 -19.60 -5.52 -8.40
CA PRO A 14 -18.15 -5.34 -8.55
C PRO A 14 -17.54 -4.44 -7.47
N TYR A 15 -18.24 -3.38 -7.07
CA TYR A 15 -17.79 -2.53 -5.98
C TYR A 15 -17.68 -3.29 -4.66
N LEU A 16 -18.73 -4.06 -4.30
CA LEU A 16 -18.71 -4.84 -3.06
C LEU A 16 -17.63 -5.92 -3.05
N LEU A 17 -17.37 -6.56 -4.18
CA LEU A 17 -16.28 -7.52 -4.32
C LEU A 17 -14.91 -6.84 -4.13
N PHE A 18 -14.71 -5.70 -4.79
CA PHE A 18 -13.50 -4.90 -4.62
C PHE A 18 -13.34 -4.44 -3.17
N PHE A 19 -14.38 -3.85 -2.58
CA PHE A 19 -14.36 -3.36 -1.21
C PHE A 19 -14.02 -4.47 -0.21
N SER A 20 -14.60 -5.66 -0.39
CA SER A 20 -14.34 -6.82 0.47
C SER A 20 -12.90 -7.33 0.37
N TRP A 21 -12.31 -7.29 -0.82
CA TRP A 21 -10.92 -7.66 -1.03
C TRP A 21 -9.95 -6.59 -0.52
N TYR A 22 -10.29 -5.33 -0.73
CA TYR A 22 -9.43 -4.19 -0.43
C TYR A 22 -9.41 -3.82 1.07
N THR A 23 -10.45 -4.16 1.81
CA THR A 23 -10.60 -3.84 3.23
C THR A 23 -10.27 -5.07 4.09
N SER A 24 -9.52 -4.89 5.17
CA SER A 24 -9.30 -5.94 6.15
C SER A 24 -10.52 -6.06 7.08
N PHE A 25 -11.03 -7.28 7.24
CA PHE A 25 -12.07 -7.61 8.21
C PHE A 25 -11.57 -8.58 9.29
N GLY A 26 -10.27 -8.85 9.31
CA GLY A 26 -9.66 -9.78 10.25
C GLY A 26 -9.50 -9.26 11.68
N GLY A 27 -9.77 -7.97 11.88
CA GLY A 27 -9.55 -7.30 13.18
C GLY A 27 -8.07 -7.25 13.58
N PRO A 28 -7.78 -6.80 14.80
CA PRO A 28 -6.42 -6.70 15.33
C PRO A 28 -5.69 -8.05 15.37
N LEU A 29 -4.36 -8.00 15.37
CA LEU A 29 -3.52 -9.16 15.59
C LEU A 29 -3.82 -9.84 16.92
N THR A 30 -3.99 -11.14 16.90
CA THR A 30 -4.18 -11.94 18.09
C THR A 30 -2.85 -12.14 18.84
N GLN A 31 -2.90 -12.42 20.14
CA GLN A 31 -1.69 -12.70 20.93
C GLN A 31 -0.89 -13.88 20.37
N LYS A 32 -1.58 -14.86 19.76
CA LYS A 32 -0.93 -16.00 19.13
C LYS A 32 -0.10 -15.55 17.93
N GLU A 33 -0.67 -14.77 17.00
CA GLU A 33 0.02 -14.22 15.83
C GLU A 33 1.22 -13.35 16.23
N ILE A 34 1.03 -12.47 17.23
CA ILE A 34 2.12 -11.65 17.77
C ILE A 34 3.29 -12.52 18.24
N ASN A 35 2.99 -13.57 19.00
CA ASN A 35 4.04 -14.49 19.50
C ASN A 35 4.74 -15.22 18.35
N GLU A 36 4.02 -15.64 17.31
CA GLU A 36 4.59 -16.31 16.14
C GLU A 36 5.54 -15.38 15.37
N TYR A 37 5.15 -14.13 15.12
CA TYR A 37 6.04 -13.14 14.49
C TYR A 37 7.25 -12.82 15.36
N LEU A 38 7.08 -12.68 16.68
CA LEU A 38 8.22 -12.43 17.57
C LEU A 38 9.22 -13.56 17.58
N VAL A 39 8.76 -14.82 17.60
CA VAL A 39 9.64 -16.00 17.49
C VAL A 39 10.43 -15.96 16.16
N TYR A 40 9.78 -15.64 15.06
CA TYR A 40 10.46 -15.48 13.77
C TYR A 40 11.56 -14.41 13.81
N PHE A 41 11.27 -13.24 14.37
CA PHE A 41 12.25 -12.17 14.47
C PHE A 41 13.38 -12.49 15.45
N ASP A 42 13.09 -13.15 16.56
CA ASP A 42 14.10 -13.62 17.54
C ASP A 42 15.07 -14.62 16.89
N GLN A 43 14.57 -15.54 16.06
CA GLN A 43 15.41 -16.50 15.30
C GLN A 43 16.33 -15.79 14.29
N ARG A 44 15.96 -14.62 13.82
CA ARG A 44 16.78 -13.80 12.92
C ARG A 44 17.78 -12.90 13.64
N GLY A 45 17.77 -12.86 14.98
CA GLY A 45 18.72 -12.09 15.77
C GLY A 45 18.56 -10.59 15.63
N ILE A 46 17.33 -10.08 15.44
CA ILE A 46 17.11 -8.61 15.39
C ILE A 46 17.51 -7.96 16.72
N ALA A 47 17.93 -6.69 16.66
CA ALA A 47 18.30 -5.95 17.85
C ALA A 47 17.11 -5.83 18.84
N ALA A 48 17.38 -5.88 20.13
CA ALA A 48 16.36 -5.83 21.18
C ALA A 48 15.49 -4.54 21.11
N GLU A 49 16.06 -3.43 20.68
CA GLU A 49 15.35 -2.18 20.43
C GLU A 49 14.33 -2.33 19.30
N GLN A 50 14.77 -2.87 18.16
CA GLN A 50 13.91 -3.12 17.01
C GLN A 50 12.80 -4.11 17.35
N ARG A 51 13.12 -5.16 18.12
CA ARG A 51 12.13 -6.11 18.61
C ARG A 51 11.01 -5.43 19.43
N ARG A 52 11.39 -4.54 20.35
CA ARG A 52 10.42 -3.78 21.18
C ARG A 52 9.53 -2.89 20.31
N MET A 53 10.08 -2.19 19.33
CA MET A 53 9.30 -1.37 18.41
C MET A 53 8.29 -2.20 17.61
N LEU A 54 8.72 -3.35 17.06
CA LEU A 54 7.83 -4.25 16.31
C LEU A 54 6.74 -4.82 17.21
N GLU A 55 7.07 -5.25 18.43
CA GLU A 55 6.10 -5.76 19.40
C GLU A 55 5.08 -4.68 19.77
N GLN A 56 5.51 -3.47 20.07
CA GLN A 56 4.61 -2.36 20.35
C GLN A 56 3.68 -2.08 19.17
N PHE A 57 4.22 -2.06 17.94
CA PHE A 57 3.44 -1.86 16.73
C PHE A 57 2.39 -2.98 16.54
N MET A 58 2.71 -4.24 16.81
CA MET A 58 1.75 -5.35 16.79
C MET A 58 0.67 -5.22 17.86
N ARG A 59 1.05 -4.87 19.09
CA ARG A 59 0.10 -4.77 20.22
C ARG A 59 -0.88 -3.61 20.13
N THR A 60 -0.53 -2.57 19.37
CA THR A 60 -1.40 -1.41 19.13
C THR A 60 -2.19 -1.52 17.84
N ASP A 61 -2.28 -2.73 17.26
CA ASP A 61 -3.03 -2.97 16.05
C ASP A 61 -4.53 -2.72 16.25
N THR A 62 -5.14 -1.94 15.35
CA THR A 62 -6.60 -1.70 15.30
C THR A 62 -7.32 -2.63 14.33
N GLY A 63 -6.57 -3.36 13.50
CA GLY A 63 -7.08 -4.20 12.41
C GLY A 63 -7.30 -3.44 11.11
N ASP A 64 -7.11 -2.13 11.13
CA ASP A 64 -7.29 -1.25 9.96
C ASP A 64 -6.06 -1.23 9.06
N ASP A 65 -6.24 -0.62 7.89
CA ASP A 65 -5.14 -0.29 6.98
C ASP A 65 -4.30 0.87 7.51
N PHE A 66 -3.05 0.91 7.09
CA PHE A 66 -2.10 1.95 7.46
C PHE A 66 -1.14 2.22 6.30
N VAL A 67 -0.39 3.30 6.40
CA VAL A 67 0.58 3.72 5.39
C VAL A 67 1.98 3.77 6.00
N ILE A 68 2.98 3.17 5.34
CA ILE A 68 4.37 3.42 5.69
C ILE A 68 4.89 4.59 4.84
N LEU A 69 5.26 5.67 5.50
CA LEU A 69 6.06 6.72 4.91
C LEU A 69 7.51 6.27 4.87
N ASN A 70 8.09 6.22 3.68
CA ASN A 70 9.51 5.98 3.45
C ASN A 70 10.15 7.24 2.89
N VAL A 71 11.21 7.70 3.52
CA VAL A 71 12.11 8.72 2.97
C VAL A 71 13.46 8.04 2.79
N ILE A 72 13.99 8.05 1.57
CA ILE A 72 15.17 7.28 1.22
C ILE A 72 16.24 8.16 0.57
N ASP A 73 17.47 7.85 0.89
CA ASP A 73 18.65 8.44 0.29
C ASP A 73 19.54 7.32 -0.27
N MET A 74 19.73 7.33 -1.57
CA MET A 74 20.45 6.27 -2.27
C MET A 74 21.94 6.54 -2.27
N TYR A 75 22.74 5.48 -2.32
CA TYR A 75 24.14 5.58 -2.69
C TYR A 75 24.28 6.08 -4.15
N GLU A 76 25.32 6.81 -4.45
CA GLU A 76 25.72 7.12 -5.84
C GLU A 76 26.11 5.83 -6.58
N THR A 77 26.83 4.94 -5.90
CA THR A 77 27.18 3.60 -6.36
C THR A 77 26.72 2.60 -5.31
N PRO A 78 25.90 1.60 -5.67
CA PRO A 78 25.38 0.65 -4.71
C PRO A 78 26.49 -0.23 -4.11
N LEU A 79 26.25 -0.74 -2.91
CA LEU A 79 27.15 -1.72 -2.30
C LEU A 79 27.15 -3.01 -3.12
N GLN A 80 28.30 -3.63 -3.26
CA GLN A 80 28.47 -4.88 -4.00
C GLN A 80 28.08 -6.05 -3.11
N VAL A 81 26.89 -6.61 -3.36
CA VAL A 81 26.37 -7.81 -2.72
C VAL A 81 26.03 -8.86 -3.77
N ALA A 82 25.76 -10.09 -3.37
CA ALA A 82 25.39 -11.14 -4.30
C ALA A 82 24.18 -10.73 -5.17
N GLY A 83 24.34 -10.81 -6.48
CA GLY A 83 23.29 -10.42 -7.44
C GLY A 83 23.33 -8.95 -7.89
N VAL A 84 24.24 -8.12 -7.36
CA VAL A 84 24.51 -6.76 -7.87
C VAL A 84 25.64 -6.82 -8.89
N LYS A 85 25.42 -6.23 -10.06
CA LYS A 85 26.44 -6.14 -11.12
C LYS A 85 27.21 -4.83 -11.00
N PRO A 86 28.50 -4.77 -11.43
CA PRO A 86 29.29 -3.55 -11.35
C PRO A 86 28.71 -2.33 -12.07
N ALA A 87 27.84 -2.57 -13.08
CA ALA A 87 27.21 -1.51 -13.87
C ALA A 87 25.79 -1.14 -13.32
N ASP A 88 25.27 -1.81 -12.31
CA ASP A 88 23.97 -1.49 -11.75
C ASP A 88 24.04 -0.14 -11.01
N SER A 89 23.07 0.72 -11.26
CA SER A 89 22.79 1.89 -10.42
C SER A 89 22.10 1.50 -9.12
N SER A 90 22.08 2.39 -8.14
CA SER A 90 21.32 2.16 -6.89
C SER A 90 19.82 2.01 -7.15
N SER A 91 19.28 2.65 -8.18
CA SER A 91 17.89 2.45 -8.62
C SER A 91 17.68 1.03 -9.15
N ASP A 92 18.57 0.52 -10.02
CA ASP A 92 18.47 -0.85 -10.55
C ASP A 92 18.52 -1.89 -9.42
N VAL A 93 19.34 -1.62 -8.39
CA VAL A 93 19.44 -2.52 -7.23
C VAL A 93 18.20 -2.43 -6.36
N LEU A 94 17.62 -1.25 -6.17
CA LEU A 94 16.35 -1.09 -5.45
C LEU A 94 15.20 -1.77 -6.20
N ASP A 95 15.19 -1.73 -7.53
CA ASP A 95 14.18 -2.40 -8.34
C ASP A 95 14.20 -3.93 -8.13
N LYS A 96 15.38 -4.55 -7.93
CA LYS A 96 15.48 -5.97 -7.57
C LYS A 96 14.79 -6.30 -6.24
N TYR A 97 14.83 -5.39 -5.26
CA TYR A 97 14.04 -5.52 -4.04
C TYR A 97 12.53 -5.40 -4.36
N MET A 98 12.16 -4.48 -5.23
CA MET A 98 10.76 -4.25 -5.59
C MET A 98 10.17 -5.38 -6.45
N GLU A 99 10.97 -6.17 -7.16
CA GLU A 99 10.51 -7.38 -7.86
C GLU A 99 9.81 -8.37 -6.91
N TYR A 100 10.29 -8.48 -5.67
CA TYR A 100 9.59 -9.24 -4.62
C TYR A 100 8.43 -8.45 -4.02
N MET A 101 8.65 -7.17 -3.71
CA MET A 101 7.69 -6.38 -2.94
C MET A 101 6.39 -6.12 -3.70
N TYR A 102 6.43 -5.75 -4.98
CA TYR A 102 5.21 -5.45 -5.73
C TYR A 102 4.22 -6.63 -5.79
N PRO A 103 4.62 -7.85 -6.19
CA PRO A 103 3.69 -8.99 -6.16
C PRO A 103 3.16 -9.30 -4.76
N ALA A 104 4.02 -9.22 -3.73
CA ALA A 104 3.63 -9.47 -2.36
C ALA A 104 2.62 -8.44 -1.83
N LEU A 105 2.79 -7.17 -2.20
CA LEU A 105 1.87 -6.08 -1.87
C LEU A 105 0.54 -6.23 -2.60
N PHE A 106 0.56 -6.32 -3.93
CA PHE A 106 -0.65 -6.34 -4.75
C PHE A 106 -1.53 -7.56 -4.47
N SER A 107 -0.93 -8.73 -4.21
CA SER A 107 -1.70 -9.92 -3.81
C SER A 107 -2.49 -9.74 -2.51
N ARG A 108 -2.10 -8.77 -1.67
CA ARG A 108 -2.73 -8.43 -0.39
C ARG A 108 -3.45 -7.08 -0.40
N ALA A 109 -3.89 -6.62 -1.56
CA ALA A 109 -4.54 -5.31 -1.71
C ALA A 109 -3.74 -4.15 -1.09
N SER A 110 -2.42 -4.27 -1.06
CA SER A 110 -1.48 -3.26 -0.59
C SER A 110 -0.76 -2.66 -1.79
N HIS A 111 -0.42 -1.38 -1.76
CA HIS A 111 0.12 -0.70 -2.94
C HIS A 111 0.77 0.65 -2.60
N PRO A 112 1.60 1.21 -3.49
CA PRO A 112 2.03 2.60 -3.39
C PRO A 112 0.83 3.56 -3.44
N VAL A 113 0.81 4.55 -2.55
CA VAL A 113 -0.16 5.65 -2.56
C VAL A 113 0.43 6.88 -3.23
N MET A 114 1.72 7.12 -2.96
CA MET A 114 2.50 8.20 -3.54
C MET A 114 3.95 7.78 -3.64
N MET A 115 4.60 8.13 -4.73
CA MET A 115 6.05 7.97 -4.92
C MET A 115 6.58 9.16 -5.71
N GLY A 116 7.78 9.61 -5.38
CA GLY A 116 8.40 10.70 -6.11
C GLY A 116 9.86 10.93 -5.75
N ASN A 117 10.59 11.55 -6.66
CA ASN A 117 11.95 12.01 -6.41
C ASN A 117 11.92 13.29 -5.58
N ALA A 118 12.91 13.49 -4.72
CA ALA A 118 13.09 14.75 -4.03
C ALA A 118 13.38 15.86 -5.05
N ALA A 119 12.60 16.93 -5.00
CA ALA A 119 12.78 18.07 -5.88
C ALA A 119 13.92 19.00 -5.45
N ASN A 120 14.29 18.95 -4.17
CA ASN A 120 15.36 19.73 -3.55
C ASN A 120 15.77 19.07 -2.23
N THR A 121 16.81 19.60 -1.59
CA THR A 121 17.13 19.33 -0.18
C THR A 121 15.99 19.75 0.74
N ALA A 122 16.00 19.29 1.99
CA ALA A 122 15.00 19.69 2.97
C ALA A 122 14.92 21.22 3.09
N MET A 123 13.73 21.79 2.97
CA MET A 123 13.50 23.23 3.07
C MET A 123 13.39 23.70 4.53
N GLU A 124 13.04 22.81 5.43
CA GLU A 124 12.98 23.04 6.87
C GLU A 124 13.56 21.84 7.60
N LEU A 125 14.49 22.08 8.51
CA LEU A 125 15.15 21.06 9.30
C LEU A 125 15.36 21.58 10.73
N MET A 126 14.67 20.96 11.68
CA MET A 126 14.74 21.34 13.09
C MET A 126 15.22 20.16 13.93
N ASN A 127 16.31 20.34 14.64
CA ASN A 127 16.90 19.35 15.56
C ASN A 127 17.16 17.96 14.90
N ALA A 128 17.43 17.92 13.59
CA ALA A 128 17.64 16.69 12.82
C ALA A 128 18.92 16.80 11.95
N PRO A 129 20.12 16.84 12.55
CA PRO A 129 21.37 16.99 11.80
C PRO A 129 21.57 15.83 10.83
N GLY A 130 22.07 16.13 9.61
CA GLY A 130 22.34 15.14 8.56
C GLY A 130 21.09 14.61 7.83
N MET A 131 19.91 15.19 8.07
CA MET A 131 18.64 14.81 7.43
C MET A 131 18.22 15.80 6.32
N ASP A 132 19.15 16.60 5.83
CA ASP A 132 18.94 17.62 4.81
C ASP A 132 18.81 17.06 3.39
N HIS A 133 19.45 15.93 3.10
CA HIS A 133 19.51 15.35 1.77
C HIS A 133 18.74 14.03 1.68
N TRP A 134 17.86 13.93 0.67
CA TRP A 134 17.07 12.75 0.33
C TRP A 134 16.99 12.63 -1.19
N THR A 135 16.85 11.40 -1.70
CA THR A 135 16.69 11.15 -3.13
C THR A 135 15.24 10.90 -3.51
N GLN A 136 14.48 10.23 -2.66
CA GLN A 136 13.09 9.86 -2.95
C GLN A 136 12.24 9.81 -1.68
N GLY A 137 10.91 9.96 -1.87
CA GLY A 137 9.89 9.65 -0.88
C GLY A 137 8.85 8.70 -1.45
N ALA A 138 8.35 7.79 -0.62
CA ALA A 138 7.31 6.85 -0.98
C ALA A 138 6.37 6.59 0.18
N MET A 139 5.08 6.53 -0.11
CA MET A 139 4.04 6.12 0.83
C MET A 139 3.44 4.81 0.34
N MET A 140 3.57 3.76 1.15
CA MET A 140 3.08 2.42 0.85
C MET A 140 1.92 2.08 1.78
N ARG A 141 0.72 1.91 1.23
CA ARG A 141 -0.43 1.42 1.98
C ARG A 141 -0.34 -0.10 2.15
N TYR A 142 -0.59 -0.56 3.36
CA TYR A 142 -0.83 -1.96 3.72
C TYR A 142 -2.28 -2.13 4.16
N ARG A 143 -2.94 -3.18 3.69
CA ARG A 143 -4.33 -3.48 4.02
C ARG A 143 -4.53 -3.76 5.52
N SER A 144 -3.49 -4.32 6.18
CA SER A 144 -3.47 -4.57 7.63
C SER A 144 -2.03 -4.76 8.12
N ARG A 145 -1.81 -4.65 9.43
CA ARG A 145 -0.51 -5.01 10.04
C ARG A 145 -0.21 -6.50 9.87
N ARG A 146 -1.23 -7.36 9.85
CA ARG A 146 -1.09 -8.78 9.53
C ARG A 146 -0.48 -8.98 8.16
N ASP A 147 -1.01 -8.35 7.10
CA ASP A 147 -0.44 -8.44 5.75
C ASP A 147 0.99 -7.92 5.69
N PHE A 148 1.31 -6.85 6.41
CA PHE A 148 2.68 -6.33 6.51
C PHE A 148 3.63 -7.36 7.14
N PHE A 149 3.25 -7.95 8.26
CA PHE A 149 4.09 -8.95 8.92
C PHE A 149 4.20 -10.25 8.13
N ASP A 150 3.16 -10.69 7.45
CA ASP A 150 3.20 -11.83 6.53
C ASP A 150 4.18 -11.62 5.37
N ILE A 151 4.25 -10.40 4.83
CA ILE A 151 5.21 -10.04 3.78
C ILE A 151 6.64 -10.05 4.35
N THR A 152 6.86 -9.38 5.48
CA THR A 152 8.21 -9.16 6.03
C THR A 152 8.77 -10.37 6.76
N SER A 153 7.93 -11.28 7.25
CA SER A 153 8.34 -12.56 7.82
C SER A 153 8.53 -13.68 6.79
N ASN A 154 8.19 -13.45 5.52
CA ASN A 154 8.43 -14.44 4.48
C ASN A 154 9.93 -14.61 4.23
N PRO A 155 10.47 -15.84 4.18
CA PRO A 155 11.89 -16.08 3.89
C PRO A 155 12.39 -15.43 2.59
N ALA A 156 11.54 -15.35 1.55
CA ALA A 156 11.87 -14.67 0.30
C ALA A 156 12.13 -13.16 0.47
N PHE A 157 11.49 -12.51 1.43
CA PHE A 157 11.76 -11.11 1.77
C PHE A 157 13.21 -10.90 2.18
N SER A 158 13.77 -11.83 2.94
CA SER A 158 15.13 -11.70 3.49
C SER A 158 16.19 -11.57 2.41
N GLY A 159 16.15 -12.44 1.39
CA GLY A 159 17.09 -12.38 0.28
C GLY A 159 16.94 -11.11 -0.56
N SER A 160 15.72 -10.62 -0.71
CA SER A 160 15.46 -9.39 -1.45
C SER A 160 15.82 -8.13 -0.65
N HIS A 161 15.72 -8.17 0.69
CA HIS A 161 16.01 -7.05 1.56
C HIS A 161 17.48 -6.61 1.49
N ASP A 162 18.41 -7.51 1.18
CA ASP A 162 19.83 -7.17 1.00
C ASP A 162 20.03 -6.18 -0.16
N PHE A 163 19.22 -6.25 -1.21
CA PHE A 163 19.23 -5.26 -2.29
C PHE A 163 18.79 -3.87 -1.80
N LYS A 164 17.77 -3.79 -0.92
CA LYS A 164 17.38 -2.52 -0.32
C LYS A 164 18.54 -1.91 0.48
N VAL A 165 19.21 -2.72 1.30
CA VAL A 165 20.36 -2.26 2.10
C VAL A 165 21.53 -1.84 1.20
N ALA A 166 21.77 -2.56 0.11
CA ALA A 166 22.84 -2.24 -0.83
C ALA A 166 22.58 -0.95 -1.63
N ALA A 167 21.32 -0.63 -1.90
CA ALA A 167 20.93 0.57 -2.64
C ALA A 167 20.89 1.84 -1.78
N LEU A 168 20.57 1.73 -0.48
CA LEU A 168 20.24 2.86 0.38
C LEU A 168 21.39 3.24 1.33
N ARG A 169 21.80 4.49 1.29
CA ARG A 169 22.76 5.09 2.23
C ARG A 169 22.10 5.34 3.59
N LYS A 170 20.86 5.85 3.58
CA LYS A 170 20.04 6.05 4.78
C LYS A 170 18.55 5.99 4.40
N THR A 171 17.72 5.66 5.37
CA THR A 171 16.27 5.67 5.22
C THR A 171 15.60 5.96 6.55
N ILE A 172 14.45 6.61 6.48
CA ILE A 172 13.48 6.69 7.57
C ILE A 172 12.22 6.02 7.07
N ALA A 173 11.69 5.09 7.85
CA ALA A 173 10.41 4.44 7.56
C ALA A 173 9.61 4.36 8.85
N PHE A 174 8.40 4.91 8.83
CA PHE A 174 7.48 4.81 9.97
C PHE A 174 6.02 4.70 9.53
N PRO A 175 5.19 3.99 10.32
CA PRO A 175 3.78 3.85 10.04
C PRO A 175 3.01 5.12 10.36
N LEU A 176 2.01 5.41 9.53
CA LEU A 176 1.00 6.46 9.71
C LEU A 176 -0.37 5.82 9.70
N ASP A 177 -1.22 6.21 10.62
CA ASP A 177 -2.66 5.93 10.58
C ASP A 177 -3.34 7.11 9.86
N PRO A 178 -3.74 6.96 8.57
CA PRO A 178 -4.21 8.09 7.78
C PRO A 178 -5.62 8.52 8.19
N TRP A 179 -5.78 9.76 8.61
CA TRP A 179 -7.09 10.39 8.89
C TRP A 179 -7.72 11.05 7.65
N THR A 180 -6.97 11.20 6.58
CA THR A 180 -7.45 11.72 5.29
C THR A 180 -6.66 11.09 4.15
N GLN A 181 -7.37 10.49 3.20
CA GLN A 181 -6.80 9.92 1.97
C GLN A 181 -7.78 10.15 0.81
N LEU A 182 -7.67 11.30 0.14
CA LEU A 182 -8.57 11.68 -0.96
C LEU A 182 -8.52 10.73 -2.16
N GLY A 183 -7.36 10.10 -2.41
CA GLY A 183 -7.16 9.12 -3.46
C GLY A 183 -7.49 7.67 -3.06
N ASP A 184 -8.22 7.44 -1.95
CA ASP A 184 -8.59 6.08 -1.54
C ASP A 184 -9.40 5.39 -2.65
N PRO A 185 -8.94 4.25 -3.19
CA PRO A 185 -9.63 3.54 -4.27
C PRO A 185 -11.06 3.14 -3.92
N ARG A 186 -11.39 2.94 -2.63
CA ARG A 186 -12.77 2.67 -2.18
C ARG A 186 -13.69 3.85 -2.50
N LEU A 187 -13.24 5.07 -2.18
CA LEU A 187 -14.00 6.28 -2.45
C LEU A 187 -14.07 6.56 -3.95
N VAL A 188 -12.92 6.53 -4.63
CA VAL A 188 -12.84 6.85 -6.07
C VAL A 188 -13.70 5.88 -6.88
N LEU A 189 -13.61 4.58 -6.63
CA LEU A 189 -14.40 3.57 -7.34
C LEU A 189 -15.89 3.68 -7.04
N ALA A 190 -16.28 3.97 -5.77
CA ALA A 190 -17.67 4.21 -5.40
C ALA A 190 -18.27 5.38 -6.19
N LEU A 191 -17.54 6.50 -6.27
CA LEU A 191 -17.98 7.68 -7.01
C LEU A 191 -18.10 7.41 -8.51
N LEU A 192 -17.12 6.72 -9.11
CA LEU A 192 -17.13 6.40 -10.54
C LEU A 192 -18.28 5.45 -10.91
N LEU A 193 -18.46 4.36 -10.15
CA LEU A 193 -19.52 3.40 -10.40
C LEU A 193 -20.90 3.97 -10.08
N GLY A 194 -21.02 4.79 -9.04
CA GLY A 194 -22.24 5.51 -8.71
C GLY A 194 -22.65 6.49 -9.81
N LEU A 195 -21.70 7.28 -10.31
CA LEU A 195 -21.92 8.21 -11.43
C LEU A 195 -22.33 7.43 -12.70
N LEU A 196 -21.65 6.33 -13.02
CA LEU A 196 -22.00 5.49 -14.15
C LEU A 196 -23.43 4.93 -14.03
N ALA A 197 -23.79 4.41 -12.86
CA ALA A 197 -25.14 3.90 -12.60
C ALA A 197 -26.21 4.99 -12.75
N MET A 198 -25.94 6.21 -12.27
CA MET A 198 -26.84 7.36 -12.44
C MET A 198 -27.03 7.73 -13.92
N ILE A 199 -25.93 7.85 -14.68
CA ILE A 199 -25.98 8.17 -16.11
C ILE A 199 -26.78 7.13 -16.89
N LEU A 200 -26.51 5.82 -16.65
CA LEU A 200 -27.21 4.74 -17.33
C LEU A 200 -28.69 4.70 -16.95
N SER A 201 -29.04 4.91 -15.69
CA SER A 201 -30.43 5.00 -15.22
C SER A 201 -31.18 6.16 -15.84
N TRP A 202 -30.55 7.33 -15.94
CA TRP A 202 -31.14 8.49 -16.62
C TRP A 202 -31.38 8.22 -18.10
N ARG A 203 -30.41 7.66 -18.82
CA ARG A 203 -30.60 7.28 -20.25
C ARG A 203 -31.74 6.31 -20.42
N GLU A 204 -31.93 5.33 -19.53
CA GLU A 204 -33.04 4.38 -19.58
C GLU A 204 -34.37 5.08 -19.31
N ALA A 205 -34.45 6.03 -18.38
CA ALA A 205 -35.65 6.80 -18.11
C ALA A 205 -36.09 7.62 -19.34
N LEU A 206 -35.13 8.31 -20.01
CA LEU A 206 -35.41 9.06 -21.24
C LEU A 206 -35.91 8.15 -22.37
N ARG A 207 -35.34 6.95 -22.55
CA ARG A 207 -35.80 5.97 -23.53
C ARG A 207 -37.23 5.50 -23.25
N SER A 208 -37.54 5.22 -22.00
CA SER A 208 -38.87 4.78 -21.60
C SER A 208 -39.92 5.87 -21.83
N ALA A 209 -39.60 7.14 -21.52
CA ALA A 209 -40.48 8.27 -21.78
C ALA A 209 -40.77 8.45 -23.29
N SER A 210 -39.76 8.33 -24.14
CA SER A 210 -39.89 8.47 -25.60
C SER A 210 -40.72 7.36 -26.26
N ILE A 211 -40.74 6.17 -25.67
CA ILE A 211 -41.57 5.03 -26.14
C ILE A 211 -43.03 5.26 -25.77
N THR A 212 -43.29 5.75 -24.54
CA THR A 212 -44.67 6.03 -24.08
C THR A 212 -45.32 7.13 -24.90
N ASP A 213 -44.59 8.18 -25.25
CA ASP A 213 -45.09 9.28 -26.07
C ASP A 213 -45.48 8.83 -27.50
N LYS A 214 -44.66 7.93 -28.09
CA LYS A 214 -44.94 7.35 -29.41
C LYS A 214 -46.13 6.35 -29.44
N SER A 215 -46.52 5.79 -28.32
CA SER A 215 -47.63 4.86 -28.20
C SER A 215 -48.98 5.55 -27.94
N SER A 216 -48.96 6.83 -27.60
CA SER A 216 -50.13 7.67 -27.33
C SER A 216 -50.46 8.63 -28.50
N ALA A 217 -49.68 8.65 -29.56
CA ALA A 217 -49.92 9.37 -30.80
C ALA A 217 -50.40 8.44 -31.92
#